data_50ed0b5ea82e3b7b096d8462f1dcffc2
#
_entry.id   50ed0b5ea82e3b7b096d8462f1dcffc2
#
_cell.length_a   1.000
_cell.length_b   1.000
_cell.length_c   1.000
_cell.angle_alpha   90.00
_cell.angle_beta   90.00
_cell.angle_gamma   90.00
#
_symmetry.space_group_name_H-M   'P 1'
#
loop_
_entity.id
_entity.type
_entity.pdbx_description
1 polymer ?
#
loop_
_entity_poly.entity_id
_entity_poly.type
_entity_poly.pdbx_seq_one_letter_code
_entity_poly.pdbx_strand_id
1 'polypeptide(L)'
;MIIVLSPAKTLDYDFEASNKHSVPSFLGQSSKLIKQLKQKEPKDIASLMGLSDKLASLNYDRYQSWTASKKASNDSKPSMLVFKGDVYQGLQAEDLTNRELDFAQKHIRILSGLYGILRPLDLMKPYRLEMGTKLETSEGKNLYEFWGNKIQKNVLEELKKQKSDLLINLASKEYFS
;
A
#
# COMPACT_ATOMS: atom_id res chain seq x y z
N MET A 1 -0.64 11.98 16.92
CA MET A 1 -1.19 12.46 15.62
C MET A 1 -0.85 11.47 14.53
N ILE A 2 -1.83 11.11 13.70
CA ILE A 2 -1.64 10.29 12.49
C ILE A 2 -2.17 11.08 11.28
N ILE A 3 -1.45 11.02 10.16
CA ILE A 3 -1.82 11.63 8.88
C ILE A 3 -2.02 10.49 7.88
N VAL A 4 -3.18 10.38 7.24
CA VAL A 4 -3.44 9.35 6.24
C VAL A 4 -3.39 9.93 4.83
N LEU A 5 -2.74 9.20 3.92
CA LEU A 5 -2.56 9.54 2.50
C LEU A 5 -3.14 8.43 1.62
N SER A 6 -3.58 8.79 0.40
CA SER A 6 -3.82 7.81 -0.66
C SER A 6 -2.50 7.29 -1.23
N PRO A 7 -2.47 6.07 -1.79
CA PRO A 7 -1.33 5.60 -2.57
C PRO A 7 -1.28 6.33 -3.93
N ALA A 8 -0.22 6.08 -4.70
CA ALA A 8 -0.14 6.49 -6.10
C ALA A 8 -0.25 5.28 -7.05
N LYS A 9 -0.75 5.52 -8.27
CA LYS A 9 -0.81 4.50 -9.33
C LYS A 9 0.56 4.27 -9.96
N THR A 10 1.39 5.31 -10.02
CA THR A 10 2.75 5.27 -10.54
C THR A 10 3.70 4.84 -9.44
N LEU A 11 4.55 3.87 -9.76
CA LEU A 11 5.55 3.30 -8.86
C LEU A 11 6.92 3.44 -9.51
N ASP A 12 7.90 3.79 -8.71
CA ASP A 12 9.30 3.83 -9.09
C ASP A 12 10.10 2.87 -8.21
N TYR A 13 10.87 2.00 -8.83
CA TYR A 13 11.78 1.06 -8.18
C TYR A 13 13.22 1.26 -8.61
N ASP A 14 13.51 2.29 -9.43
CA ASP A 14 14.84 2.59 -9.96
C ASP A 14 15.60 3.53 -9.01
N PHE A 15 15.84 3.05 -7.80
CA PHE A 15 16.70 3.72 -6.80
C PHE A 15 17.32 2.69 -5.86
N GLU A 16 18.43 3.03 -5.23
CA GLU A 16 19.02 2.22 -4.17
C GLU A 16 18.28 2.46 -2.85
N ALA A 17 17.63 1.42 -2.34
CA ALA A 17 16.96 1.53 -1.05
C ALA A 17 17.98 1.62 0.09
N SER A 18 17.75 2.56 1.01
CA SER A 18 18.49 2.60 2.27
C SER A 18 18.25 1.30 3.07
N ASN A 19 19.19 0.95 3.96
CA ASN A 19 19.04 -0.21 4.85
C ASN A 19 17.91 -0.03 5.88
N LYS A 20 17.35 1.18 6.00
CA LYS A 20 16.28 1.50 6.95
C LYS A 20 14.93 1.11 6.35
N HIS A 21 14.32 0.09 6.90
CA HIS A 21 13.01 -0.38 6.47
C HIS A 21 12.22 -0.99 7.61
N SER A 22 10.92 -1.19 7.39
CA SER A 22 10.01 -1.90 8.27
C SER A 22 9.13 -2.87 7.49
N VAL A 23 8.38 -3.71 8.20
CA VAL A 23 7.55 -4.76 7.59
C VAL A 23 6.07 -4.35 7.69
N PRO A 24 5.29 -4.43 6.61
CA PRO A 24 3.86 -4.12 6.62
C PRO A 24 3.08 -4.95 7.65
N SER A 25 2.14 -4.29 8.32
CA SER A 25 1.37 -4.91 9.42
C SER A 25 0.46 -6.06 8.96
N PHE A 26 -0.01 -6.03 7.71
CA PHE A 26 -1.03 -6.95 7.20
C PHE A 26 -0.55 -7.87 6.08
N LEU A 27 0.73 -8.29 6.07
CA LEU A 27 1.27 -9.20 5.03
C LEU A 27 0.48 -10.50 4.88
N GLY A 28 -0.09 -11.03 5.97
CA GLY A 28 -0.96 -12.21 5.91
C GLY A 28 -2.23 -11.96 5.11
N GLN A 29 -2.85 -10.79 5.27
CA GLN A 29 -4.02 -10.39 4.49
C GLN A 29 -3.65 -10.10 3.04
N SER A 30 -2.52 -9.43 2.80
CA SER A 30 -1.99 -9.22 1.45
C SER A 30 -1.78 -10.55 0.71
N SER A 31 -1.24 -11.57 1.39
CA SER A 31 -1.06 -12.91 0.82
C SER A 31 -2.39 -13.57 0.40
N LYS A 32 -3.48 -13.34 1.15
CA LYS A 32 -4.81 -13.85 0.78
C LYS A 32 -5.34 -13.17 -0.48
N LEU A 33 -5.20 -11.85 -0.59
CA LEU A 33 -5.58 -11.11 -1.80
C LEU A 33 -4.75 -11.54 -3.01
N ILE A 34 -3.45 -11.67 -2.85
CA ILE A 34 -2.57 -12.16 -3.92
C ILE A 34 -2.94 -13.56 -4.37
N LYS A 35 -3.32 -14.46 -3.45
CA LYS A 35 -3.78 -15.80 -3.80
C LYS A 35 -5.00 -15.76 -4.73
N GLN A 36 -5.93 -14.83 -4.52
CA GLN A 36 -7.08 -14.63 -5.40
C GLN A 36 -6.67 -14.02 -6.75
N LEU A 37 -5.77 -13.04 -6.73
CA LEU A 37 -5.29 -12.37 -7.94
C LEU A 37 -4.46 -13.29 -8.83
N LYS A 38 -3.68 -14.23 -8.26
CA LYS A 38 -2.92 -15.25 -9.00
C LYS A 38 -3.79 -16.22 -9.79
N GLN A 39 -5.06 -16.37 -9.45
CA GLN A 39 -6.01 -17.24 -10.15
C GLN A 39 -6.66 -16.56 -11.37
N LYS A 40 -6.39 -15.28 -11.60
CA LYS A 40 -7.00 -14.50 -12.68
C LYS A 40 -6.05 -14.41 -13.87
N GLU A 41 -6.63 -14.54 -15.05
CA GLU A 41 -5.93 -14.28 -16.30
C GLU A 41 -5.81 -12.77 -16.58
N PRO A 42 -4.89 -12.32 -17.46
CA PRO A 42 -4.74 -10.90 -17.79
C PRO A 42 -6.05 -10.21 -18.20
N LYS A 43 -6.91 -10.87 -18.98
CA LYS A 43 -8.22 -10.36 -19.38
C LYS A 43 -9.17 -10.11 -18.20
N ASP A 44 -9.09 -10.98 -17.17
CA ASP A 44 -9.93 -10.82 -15.98
C ASP A 44 -9.43 -9.64 -15.13
N ILE A 45 -8.11 -9.45 -15.07
CA ILE A 45 -7.47 -8.31 -14.40
C ILE A 45 -7.81 -7.01 -15.13
N ALA A 46 -7.79 -7.01 -16.46
CA ALA A 46 -8.19 -5.87 -17.28
C ALA A 46 -9.63 -5.46 -16.96
N SER A 47 -10.56 -6.41 -16.99
CA SER A 47 -11.98 -6.19 -16.68
C SER A 47 -12.20 -5.74 -15.24
N LEU A 48 -11.55 -6.38 -14.26
CA LEU A 48 -11.70 -6.11 -12.84
C LEU A 48 -11.31 -4.67 -12.45
N MET A 49 -10.28 -4.14 -13.07
CA MET A 49 -9.69 -2.83 -12.71
C MET A 49 -9.77 -1.77 -13.82
N GLY A 50 -10.43 -2.06 -14.94
CA GLY A 50 -10.54 -1.14 -16.08
C GLY A 50 -9.17 -0.78 -16.68
N LEU A 51 -8.30 -1.77 -16.88
CA LEU A 51 -6.92 -1.57 -17.36
C LEU A 51 -6.81 -1.88 -18.85
N SER A 52 -5.82 -1.25 -19.51
CA SER A 52 -5.38 -1.70 -20.83
C SER A 52 -4.71 -3.08 -20.74
N ASP A 53 -4.69 -3.82 -21.85
CA ASP A 53 -4.09 -5.16 -21.91
C ASP A 53 -2.62 -5.17 -21.45
N LYS A 54 -1.86 -4.13 -21.85
CA LYS A 54 -0.47 -3.97 -21.41
C LYS A 54 -0.34 -3.85 -19.90
N LEU A 55 -1.19 -3.04 -19.25
CA LEU A 55 -1.17 -2.87 -17.80
C LEU A 55 -1.72 -4.11 -17.07
N ALA A 56 -2.68 -4.80 -17.65
CA ALA A 56 -3.21 -6.04 -17.10
C ALA A 56 -2.15 -7.14 -17.10
N SER A 57 -1.44 -7.34 -18.23
CA SER A 57 -0.33 -8.30 -18.33
C SER A 57 0.80 -7.97 -17.36
N LEU A 58 1.20 -6.70 -17.26
CA LEU A 58 2.20 -6.27 -16.28
C LEU A 58 1.80 -6.61 -14.84
N ASN A 59 0.54 -6.40 -14.48
CA ASN A 59 0.09 -6.68 -13.12
C ASN A 59 -0.14 -8.18 -12.88
N TYR A 60 -0.51 -8.95 -13.91
CA TYR A 60 -0.49 -10.40 -13.84
C TYR A 60 0.89 -10.92 -13.46
N ASP A 61 1.95 -10.50 -14.15
CA ASP A 61 3.33 -10.91 -13.85
C ASP A 61 3.76 -10.49 -12.43
N ARG A 62 3.39 -9.28 -12.01
CA ARG A 62 3.61 -8.78 -10.65
C ARG A 62 2.94 -9.67 -9.60
N TYR A 63 1.71 -10.09 -9.82
CA TYR A 63 1.00 -10.98 -8.89
C TYR A 63 1.62 -12.37 -8.88
N GLN A 64 1.98 -12.93 -10.04
CA GLN A 64 2.61 -14.25 -10.10
C GLN A 64 3.93 -14.29 -9.32
N SER A 65 4.75 -13.26 -9.44
CA SER A 65 6.05 -13.15 -8.75
C SER A 65 5.95 -12.69 -7.28
N TRP A 66 4.80 -12.15 -6.87
CA TRP A 66 4.65 -11.59 -5.53
C TRP A 66 4.79 -12.64 -4.43
N THR A 67 5.59 -12.33 -3.44
CA THR A 67 5.77 -13.11 -2.20
C THR A 67 5.78 -12.17 -1.00
N ALA A 68 5.33 -12.65 0.16
CA ALA A 68 5.41 -11.88 1.41
C ALA A 68 6.88 -11.75 1.83
N SER A 69 7.50 -10.61 1.53
CA SER A 69 8.90 -10.34 1.88
C SER A 69 9.00 -9.52 3.17
N LYS A 70 9.96 -9.91 4.01
CA LYS A 70 10.36 -9.14 5.20
C LYS A 70 11.76 -8.54 5.05
N LYS A 71 12.38 -8.71 3.87
CA LYS A 71 13.72 -8.21 3.55
C LYS A 71 13.63 -7.28 2.33
N ALA A 72 14.44 -6.23 2.36
CA ALA A 72 14.60 -5.37 1.19
C ALA A 72 15.26 -6.13 0.03
N SER A 73 14.84 -5.79 -1.18
CA SER A 73 15.37 -6.33 -2.45
C SER A 73 15.08 -5.33 -3.57
N ASN A 74 15.53 -5.62 -4.78
CA ASN A 74 15.28 -4.73 -5.93
C ASN A 74 13.79 -4.50 -6.20
N ASP A 75 12.93 -5.48 -5.87
CA ASP A 75 11.48 -5.42 -6.01
C ASP A 75 10.71 -5.25 -4.68
N SER A 76 11.42 -5.00 -3.57
CA SER A 76 10.82 -4.79 -2.24
C SER A 76 11.50 -3.61 -1.55
N LYS A 77 10.87 -2.44 -1.62
CA LYS A 77 11.45 -1.15 -1.21
C LYS A 77 10.47 -0.36 -0.33
N PRO A 78 10.96 0.64 0.45
CA PRO A 78 10.12 1.47 1.31
C PRO A 78 9.01 2.20 0.54
N SER A 79 7.77 2.08 0.99
CA SER A 79 6.57 2.51 0.27
C SER A 79 6.57 4.00 -0.08
N MET A 80 7.00 4.87 0.85
CA MET A 80 7.00 6.31 0.63
C MET A 80 7.97 6.75 -0.48
N LEU A 81 9.04 6.00 -0.71
CA LEU A 81 10.02 6.25 -1.78
C LEU A 81 9.56 5.66 -3.12
N VAL A 82 8.75 4.60 -3.08
CA VAL A 82 8.24 3.91 -4.27
C VAL A 82 7.08 4.65 -4.92
N PHE A 83 6.13 5.17 -4.15
CA PHE A 83 4.99 5.88 -4.71
C PHE A 83 5.42 7.20 -5.37
N LYS A 84 4.97 7.41 -6.61
CA LYS A 84 5.17 8.65 -7.38
C LYS A 84 3.82 9.20 -7.82
N GLY A 85 3.63 10.49 -7.64
CA GLY A 85 2.41 11.24 -7.93
C GLY A 85 2.47 12.57 -7.21
N ASP A 86 1.53 13.46 -7.44
CA ASP A 86 1.59 14.85 -6.97
C ASP A 86 1.88 14.99 -5.47
N VAL A 87 1.22 14.19 -4.64
CA VAL A 87 1.43 14.17 -3.18
C VAL A 87 2.88 13.79 -2.85
N TYR A 88 3.41 12.76 -3.51
CA TYR A 88 4.76 12.24 -3.25
C TYR A 88 5.85 13.12 -3.86
N GLN A 89 5.57 13.77 -4.99
CA GLN A 89 6.45 14.80 -5.56
C GLN A 89 6.56 16.00 -4.62
N GLY A 90 5.44 16.43 -4.03
CA GLY A 90 5.44 17.51 -3.03
C GLY A 90 6.12 17.12 -1.72
N LEU A 91 6.10 15.83 -1.36
CA LEU A 91 6.72 15.32 -0.14
C LEU A 91 8.25 15.23 -0.24
N GLN A 92 8.78 14.99 -1.46
CA GLN A 92 10.23 14.86 -1.73
C GLN A 92 10.94 13.91 -0.74
N ALA A 93 10.39 12.70 -0.62
CA ALA A 93 10.80 11.75 0.43
C ALA A 93 12.28 11.33 0.34
N GLU A 94 12.87 11.41 -0.85
CA GLU A 94 14.29 11.17 -1.13
C GLU A 94 15.23 12.19 -0.46
N ASP A 95 14.75 13.41 -0.22
CA ASP A 95 15.54 14.50 0.37
C ASP A 95 15.42 14.58 1.90
N LEU A 96 14.56 13.76 2.49
CA LEU A 96 14.33 13.76 3.93
C LEU A 96 15.54 13.26 4.70
N THR A 97 15.92 14.01 5.72
CA THR A 97 16.91 13.57 6.70
C THR A 97 16.42 12.35 7.50
N ASN A 98 17.32 11.64 8.14
CA ASN A 98 16.95 10.50 9.01
C ASN A 98 15.95 10.87 10.10
N ARG A 99 16.04 12.09 10.66
CA ARG A 99 15.12 12.60 11.67
C ARG A 99 13.71 12.83 11.11
N GLU A 100 13.64 13.38 9.91
CA GLU A 100 12.36 13.60 9.20
C GLU A 100 11.73 12.27 8.76
N LEU A 101 12.52 11.31 8.29
CA LEU A 101 12.06 9.96 8.01
C LEU A 101 11.51 9.27 9.27
N ASP A 102 12.13 9.45 10.43
CA ASP A 102 11.62 8.92 11.70
C ASP A 102 10.32 9.59 12.13
N PHE A 103 10.20 10.90 11.90
CA PHE A 103 8.96 11.63 12.11
C PHE A 103 7.86 11.13 11.15
N ALA A 104 8.16 11.03 9.86
CA ALA A 104 7.24 10.51 8.87
C ALA A 104 6.79 9.07 9.23
N GLN A 105 7.72 8.18 9.55
CA GLN A 105 7.45 6.79 9.95
C GLN A 105 6.50 6.70 11.15
N LYS A 106 6.61 7.63 12.07
CA LYS A 106 5.75 7.69 13.26
C LYS A 106 4.36 8.23 12.94
N HIS A 107 4.24 9.18 12.03
CA HIS A 107 3.02 9.99 11.86
C HIS A 107 2.27 9.76 10.55
N ILE A 108 2.93 9.33 9.46
CA ILE A 108 2.28 9.13 8.17
C ILE A 108 1.83 7.66 8.01
N ARG A 109 0.65 7.50 7.41
CA ARG A 109 0.09 6.21 6.98
C ARG A 109 -0.40 6.33 5.55
N ILE A 110 -0.02 5.39 4.71
CA ILE A 110 -0.44 5.30 3.31
C ILE A 110 -1.46 4.18 3.21
N LEU A 111 -2.67 4.51 2.80
CA LEU A 111 -3.73 3.53 2.58
C LEU A 111 -3.43 2.72 1.31
N SER A 112 -3.88 1.47 1.25
CA SER A 112 -3.53 0.57 0.17
C SER A 112 -4.57 -0.52 -0.01
N GLY A 113 -5.02 -0.76 -1.24
CA GLY A 113 -5.93 -1.87 -1.53
C GLY A 113 -5.32 -3.23 -1.23
N LEU A 114 -4.00 -3.41 -1.48
CA LEU A 114 -3.30 -4.68 -1.25
C LEU A 114 -2.78 -4.83 0.18
N TYR A 115 -2.18 -3.79 0.74
CA TYR A 115 -1.53 -3.85 2.05
C TYR A 115 -2.40 -3.30 3.19
N GLY A 116 -3.59 -2.77 2.89
CA GLY A 116 -4.48 -2.09 3.83
C GLY A 116 -3.92 -0.75 4.26
N ILE A 117 -2.87 -0.76 5.05
CA ILE A 117 -2.16 0.42 5.52
C ILE A 117 -0.65 0.16 5.56
N LEU A 118 0.12 1.14 5.15
CA LEU A 118 1.58 1.13 5.14
C LEU A 118 2.12 2.32 5.93
N ARG A 119 3.21 2.09 6.64
CA ARG A 119 4.06 3.16 7.16
C ARG A 119 5.08 3.55 6.08
N PRO A 120 5.63 4.76 6.08
CA PRO A 120 6.59 5.22 5.08
C PRO A 120 7.72 4.25 4.72
N LEU A 121 8.29 3.58 5.70
CA LEU A 121 9.41 2.66 5.52
C LEU A 121 8.97 1.19 5.37
N ASP A 122 7.68 0.89 5.35
CA ASP A 122 7.19 -0.47 5.11
C ASP A 122 7.56 -0.92 3.70
N LEU A 123 8.17 -2.10 3.63
CA LEU A 123 8.55 -2.71 2.36
C LEU A 123 7.30 -3.10 1.56
N MET A 124 7.24 -2.65 0.32
CA MET A 124 6.21 -3.06 -0.62
C MET A 124 6.81 -3.57 -1.93
N LYS A 125 6.13 -4.53 -2.53
CA LYS A 125 6.40 -5.00 -3.90
C LYS A 125 5.49 -4.30 -4.90
N PRO A 126 5.87 -4.22 -6.19
CA PRO A 126 5.04 -3.61 -7.21
C PRO A 126 3.67 -4.28 -7.32
N TYR A 127 2.63 -3.49 -7.33
CA TYR A 127 1.25 -3.94 -7.49
C TYR A 127 0.37 -2.83 -8.03
N ARG A 128 -0.80 -3.19 -8.52
CA ARG A 128 -1.92 -2.30 -8.70
C ARG A 128 -3.18 -2.97 -8.17
N LEU A 129 -3.77 -2.41 -7.16
CA LEU A 129 -5.05 -2.84 -6.60
C LEU A 129 -5.62 -1.64 -5.84
N GLU A 130 -6.63 -0.99 -6.42
CA GLU A 130 -7.29 0.18 -5.86
C GLU A 130 -8.35 -0.26 -4.85
N MET A 131 -8.62 0.54 -3.82
CA MET A 131 -9.55 0.17 -2.74
C MET A 131 -10.98 -0.05 -3.25
N GLY A 132 -11.40 0.68 -4.28
CA GLY A 132 -12.71 0.52 -4.93
C GLY A 132 -12.86 -0.74 -5.79
N THR A 133 -11.80 -1.57 -5.94
CA THR A 133 -11.85 -2.78 -6.77
C THR A 133 -12.81 -3.81 -6.17
N LYS A 134 -13.72 -4.33 -7.01
CA LYS A 134 -14.70 -5.36 -6.64
C LYS A 134 -14.08 -6.77 -6.68
N LEU A 135 -12.98 -6.96 -5.96
CA LEU A 135 -12.34 -8.26 -5.83
C LEU A 135 -13.09 -9.10 -4.79
N GLU A 136 -13.81 -10.11 -5.25
CA GLU A 136 -14.49 -11.05 -4.37
C GLU A 136 -13.48 -12.00 -3.71
N THR A 137 -13.66 -12.24 -2.43
CA THR A 137 -12.85 -13.14 -1.60
C THR A 137 -13.76 -13.93 -0.65
N SER A 138 -13.20 -14.89 0.08
CA SER A 138 -13.93 -15.58 1.15
C SER A 138 -14.31 -14.67 2.33
N GLU A 139 -13.72 -13.46 2.42
CA GLU A 139 -13.94 -12.51 3.51
C GLU A 139 -14.82 -11.31 3.10
N GLY A 140 -15.26 -11.22 1.81
CA GLY A 140 -16.12 -10.14 1.35
C GLY A 140 -16.21 -10.06 -0.18
N LYS A 141 -17.22 -9.35 -0.68
CA LYS A 141 -17.50 -9.16 -2.12
C LYS A 141 -16.65 -8.08 -2.77
N ASN A 142 -15.92 -7.32 -1.98
CA ASN A 142 -15.05 -6.22 -2.42
C ASN A 142 -13.98 -5.96 -1.35
N LEU A 143 -13.04 -5.05 -1.63
CA LEU A 143 -11.96 -4.76 -0.69
C LEU A 143 -12.42 -4.01 0.57
N TYR A 144 -13.49 -3.22 0.51
CA TYR A 144 -14.02 -2.58 1.72
C TYR A 144 -14.52 -3.63 2.73
N GLU A 145 -15.25 -4.64 2.26
CA GLU A 145 -15.70 -5.74 3.11
C GLU A 145 -14.54 -6.61 3.59
N PHE A 146 -13.58 -6.92 2.71
CA PHE A 146 -12.37 -7.67 3.07
C PHE A 146 -11.56 -7.01 4.18
N TRP A 147 -11.33 -5.71 4.06
CA TRP A 147 -10.61 -4.96 5.09
C TRP A 147 -11.47 -4.71 6.31
N GLY A 148 -12.78 -4.47 6.14
CA GLY A 148 -13.73 -4.21 7.24
C GLY A 148 -13.16 -3.15 8.19
N ASN A 149 -13.09 -3.46 9.47
CA ASN A 149 -12.56 -2.56 10.50
C ASN A 149 -11.07 -2.77 10.84
N LYS A 150 -10.33 -3.59 10.08
CA LYS A 150 -8.94 -3.94 10.39
C LYS A 150 -8.02 -2.73 10.34
N ILE A 151 -8.17 -1.90 9.30
CA ILE A 151 -7.39 -0.66 9.11
C ILE A 151 -7.70 0.35 10.21
N GLN A 152 -8.99 0.58 10.46
CA GLN A 152 -9.46 1.49 11.51
C GLN A 152 -8.90 1.11 12.89
N LYS A 153 -8.99 -0.18 13.26
CA LYS A 153 -8.44 -0.67 14.53
C LYS A 153 -6.95 -0.41 14.66
N ASN A 154 -6.19 -0.65 13.58
CA ASN A 154 -4.74 -0.39 13.56
C ASN A 154 -4.44 1.10 13.81
N VAL A 155 -5.14 2.00 13.11
CA VAL A 155 -4.97 3.46 13.30
C VAL A 155 -5.32 3.89 14.73
N LEU A 156 -6.42 3.39 15.28
CA LEU A 156 -6.84 3.71 16.66
C LEU A 156 -5.84 3.21 17.70
N GLU A 157 -5.29 2.01 17.51
CA GLU A 157 -4.24 1.47 18.39
C GLU A 157 -2.98 2.32 18.36
N GLU A 158 -2.60 2.79 17.16
CA GLU A 158 -1.42 3.66 17.02
C GLU A 158 -1.64 5.06 17.62
N LEU A 159 -2.82 5.64 17.45
CA LEU A 159 -3.19 6.89 18.13
C LEU A 159 -3.09 6.75 19.66
N LYS A 160 -3.63 5.65 20.21
CA LYS A 160 -3.52 5.34 21.65
C LYS A 160 -2.06 5.23 22.09
N LYS A 161 -1.21 4.52 21.35
CA LYS A 161 0.24 4.40 21.66
C LYS A 161 0.94 5.76 21.67
N GLN A 162 0.51 6.67 20.78
CA GLN A 162 1.04 8.03 20.72
C GLN A 162 0.40 8.99 21.72
N LYS A 163 -0.58 8.54 22.52
CA LYS A 163 -1.38 9.39 23.43
C LYS A 163 -1.95 10.62 22.72
N SER A 164 -2.55 10.39 21.54
CA SER A 164 -3.08 11.46 20.68
C SER A 164 -4.42 11.03 20.09
N ASP A 165 -5.35 11.98 19.96
CA ASP A 165 -6.68 11.79 19.35
C ASP A 165 -6.75 12.46 17.96
N LEU A 166 -5.64 13.01 17.46
CA LEU A 166 -5.62 13.76 16.22
C LEU A 166 -5.34 12.84 15.02
N LEU A 167 -6.33 12.72 14.15
CA LEU A 167 -6.25 12.10 12.83
C LEU A 167 -6.46 13.17 11.76
N ILE A 168 -5.50 13.32 10.84
CA ILE A 168 -5.58 14.21 9.68
C ILE A 168 -5.79 13.35 8.44
N ASN A 169 -6.93 13.55 7.78
CA ASN A 169 -7.25 12.85 6.54
C ASN A 169 -6.87 13.70 5.32
N LEU A 170 -5.90 13.24 4.56
CA LEU A 170 -5.51 13.76 3.25
C LEU A 170 -5.74 12.71 2.14
N ALA A 171 -6.35 11.58 2.47
CA ALA A 171 -6.69 10.55 1.50
C ALA A 171 -7.99 10.90 0.76
N SER A 172 -8.14 10.37 -0.45
CA SER A 172 -9.36 10.50 -1.24
C SER A 172 -10.52 9.71 -0.62
N LYS A 173 -11.76 10.04 -1.02
CA LYS A 173 -12.97 9.32 -0.59
C LYS A 173 -12.93 7.82 -0.89
N GLU A 174 -12.23 7.40 -1.94
CA GLU A 174 -12.06 5.99 -2.27
C GLU A 174 -11.34 5.21 -1.17
N TYR A 175 -10.37 5.83 -0.52
CA TYR A 175 -9.54 5.18 0.51
C TYR A 175 -10.01 5.47 1.94
N PHE A 176 -10.76 6.53 2.13
CA PHE A 176 -11.25 6.95 3.46
C PHE A 176 -12.77 7.16 3.42
N SER A 177 -13.48 6.05 3.51
CA SER A 177 -14.96 6.00 3.53
C SER A 177 -15.47 5.26 4.76
#